data_b65832b0fcb103094e4b55c50bb3df5a
#
_entry.id   b65832b0fcb103094e4b55c50bb3df5a
#
_cell.length_a   1.000
_cell.length_b   1.000
_cell.length_c   1.000
_cell.angle_alpha   90.00
_cell.angle_beta   90.00
_cell.angle_gamma   90.00
#
_symmetry.space_group_name_H-M   'P 1'
#
loop_
_entity.id
_entity.type
_entity.pdbx_description
1 polymer ?
#
loop_
_entity_poly.entity_id
_entity_poly.type
_entity_poly.pdbx_seq_one_letter_code
_entity_poly.pdbx_strand_id
1 'polypeptide(L)'
;CQLVTLELYYEEVAAAAVAKPTISGETPFLTSTTVTLTQAEADAIYYTTDGSNPKKSGTKLTYSAPFTVNADGTTTVMAYAIKGGDESDVAEMTFTKATILTVVQAKTAIDAGGDLSNKYVAGIVSKIDTYNSTYNSLTYWISDDGTTANQLQVYSGLAGVVKTAFASTD
;
A
#
# COMPACT_ATOMS: atom_id res chain seq x y z
N CYS A 1 -45.30 2.67 60.89
CA CYS A 1 -44.40 1.85 60.06
C CYS A 1 -44.32 2.54 58.71
N GLN A 2 -43.12 3.10 58.38
CA GLN A 2 -42.91 3.83 57.13
C GLN A 2 -42.23 2.86 56.16
N LEU A 3 -42.89 2.61 55.02
CA LEU A 3 -42.33 1.78 53.96
C LEU A 3 -41.29 2.61 53.20
N VAL A 4 -40.01 2.20 53.21
CA VAL A 4 -38.97 2.80 52.41
C VAL A 4 -38.87 1.97 51.12
N THR A 5 -39.25 2.55 49.98
CA THR A 5 -39.08 1.95 48.66
C THR A 5 -37.66 2.21 48.20
N LEU A 6 -36.85 1.16 48.04
CA LEU A 6 -35.53 1.26 47.44
C LEU A 6 -35.71 1.10 45.93
N GLU A 7 -35.54 2.17 45.16
CA GLU A 7 -35.41 2.11 43.71
C GLU A 7 -33.97 1.84 43.35
N LEU A 8 -33.72 0.66 42.77
CA LEU A 8 -32.41 0.27 42.22
C LEU A 8 -32.33 0.82 40.80
N TYR A 9 -31.56 1.88 40.60
CA TYR A 9 -31.18 2.33 39.25
C TYR A 9 -30.04 1.46 38.76
N TYR A 10 -30.30 0.65 37.74
CA TYR A 10 -29.29 -0.07 36.98
C TYR A 10 -28.93 0.79 35.76
N GLU A 11 -27.76 1.43 35.78
CA GLU A 11 -27.18 2.01 34.57
C GLU A 11 -26.60 0.88 33.73
N GLU A 12 -27.21 0.57 32.58
CA GLU A 12 -26.68 -0.31 31.59
C GLU A 12 -25.46 0.37 30.97
N VAL A 13 -24.27 -0.03 31.39
CA VAL A 13 -23.02 0.40 30.76
C VAL A 13 -23.00 -0.25 29.36
N ALA A 14 -23.23 0.56 28.34
CA ALA A 14 -23.11 0.08 26.95
C ALA A 14 -21.74 -0.57 26.75
N ALA A 15 -21.73 -1.81 26.30
CA ALA A 15 -20.48 -2.51 25.98
C ALA A 15 -19.66 -1.67 24.99
N ALA A 16 -18.38 -1.48 25.28
CA ALA A 16 -17.50 -0.72 24.39
C ALA A 16 -17.48 -1.39 23.01
N ALA A 17 -17.78 -0.63 21.96
CA ALA A 17 -17.78 -1.14 20.60
C ALA A 17 -16.40 -1.75 20.24
N VAL A 18 -16.39 -2.91 19.61
CA VAL A 18 -15.15 -3.57 19.16
C VAL A 18 -14.49 -2.69 18.09
N ALA A 19 -13.24 -2.28 18.32
CA ALA A 19 -12.50 -1.48 17.36
C ALA A 19 -12.19 -2.30 16.10
N LYS A 20 -12.34 -1.67 14.93
CA LYS A 20 -12.01 -2.31 13.64
C LYS A 20 -10.52 -2.61 13.52
N PRO A 21 -10.11 -3.66 12.80
CA PRO A 21 -8.72 -3.96 12.55
C PRO A 21 -8.01 -2.83 11.80
N THR A 22 -6.72 -2.66 12.05
CA THR A 22 -5.84 -1.87 11.19
C THR A 22 -5.27 -2.78 10.12
N ILE A 23 -5.37 -2.36 8.86
CA ILE A 23 -4.77 -3.02 7.70
C ILE A 23 -3.52 -2.22 7.32
N SER A 24 -2.37 -2.87 7.16
CA SER A 24 -1.11 -2.22 6.79
C SER A 24 -0.36 -3.03 5.74
N GLY A 25 0.45 -2.34 4.93
CA GLY A 25 1.26 -2.87 3.84
C GLY A 25 1.66 -1.75 2.90
N GLU A 26 2.63 -2.01 2.02
CA GLU A 26 3.08 -1.03 1.03
C GLU A 26 2.10 -0.95 -0.14
N THR A 27 1.74 0.26 -0.55
CA THR A 27 0.95 0.53 -1.76
C THR A 27 1.29 1.93 -2.30
N PRO A 28 1.63 2.11 -3.60
CA PRO A 28 1.79 1.04 -4.59
C PRO A 28 3.04 0.17 -4.34
N PHE A 29 3.04 -1.07 -4.83
CA PHE A 29 4.17 -2.01 -4.73
C PHE A 29 4.62 -2.48 -6.13
N LEU A 30 5.89 -2.90 -6.28
CA LEU A 30 6.44 -3.32 -7.57
C LEU A 30 6.21 -4.80 -7.89
N THR A 31 6.53 -5.68 -6.96
CA THR A 31 6.42 -7.14 -7.13
C THR A 31 5.34 -7.74 -6.25
N SER A 32 5.44 -7.47 -4.97
CA SER A 32 4.51 -7.96 -3.95
C SER A 32 4.57 -7.05 -2.72
N THR A 33 3.53 -7.09 -1.91
CA THR A 33 3.49 -6.45 -0.60
C THR A 33 3.03 -7.44 0.45
N THR A 34 3.54 -7.28 1.66
CA THR A 34 3.08 -8.06 2.81
C THR A 34 2.00 -7.28 3.54
N VAL A 35 0.83 -7.88 3.68
CA VAL A 35 -0.30 -7.30 4.39
C VAL A 35 -0.37 -7.85 5.80
N THR A 36 -0.47 -6.94 6.77
CA THR A 36 -0.61 -7.25 8.18
C THR A 36 -1.94 -6.67 8.69
N LEU A 37 -2.70 -7.50 9.42
CA LEU A 37 -3.91 -7.08 10.12
C LEU A 37 -3.65 -7.09 11.61
N THR A 38 -4.02 -6.00 12.31
CA THR A 38 -3.82 -5.89 13.75
C THR A 38 -5.06 -5.37 14.45
N GLN A 39 -5.43 -6.03 15.54
CA GLN A 39 -6.37 -5.56 16.56
C GLN A 39 -6.02 -6.29 17.86
N ALA A 40 -5.43 -5.55 18.81
CA ALA A 40 -4.76 -6.13 19.99
C ALA A 40 -5.67 -6.91 20.94
N GLU A 41 -6.98 -6.61 20.93
CA GLU A 41 -7.94 -7.20 21.86
C GLU A 41 -8.91 -8.19 21.18
N ALA A 42 -8.72 -8.46 19.89
CA ALA A 42 -9.59 -9.36 19.16
C ALA A 42 -9.32 -10.83 19.49
N ASP A 43 -10.40 -11.59 19.63
CA ASP A 43 -10.35 -13.06 19.71
C ASP A 43 -10.02 -13.65 18.33
N ALA A 44 -10.51 -13.00 17.26
CA ALA A 44 -10.27 -13.38 15.88
C ALA A 44 -10.38 -12.17 14.94
N ILE A 45 -9.64 -12.20 13.83
CA ILE A 45 -9.79 -11.29 12.71
C ILE A 45 -10.13 -12.11 11.47
N TYR A 46 -11.16 -11.67 10.75
CA TYR A 46 -11.58 -12.27 9.48
C TYR A 46 -11.40 -11.26 8.35
N TYR A 47 -11.04 -11.74 7.17
CA TYR A 47 -10.79 -10.88 6.04
C TYR A 47 -11.14 -11.53 4.69
N THR A 48 -11.21 -10.68 3.66
CA THR A 48 -11.30 -11.05 2.25
C THR A 48 -10.24 -10.27 1.46
N THR A 49 -9.88 -10.75 0.28
CA THR A 49 -8.93 -10.10 -0.63
C THR A 49 -9.55 -9.74 -1.98
N ASP A 50 -10.84 -9.98 -2.13
CA ASP A 50 -11.63 -9.77 -3.35
C ASP A 50 -12.53 -8.53 -3.27
N GLY A 51 -12.42 -7.73 -2.19
CA GLY A 51 -13.26 -6.56 -1.94
C GLY A 51 -14.69 -6.89 -1.49
N SER A 52 -15.01 -8.16 -1.26
CA SER A 52 -16.31 -8.55 -0.70
C SER A 52 -16.34 -8.31 0.81
N ASN A 53 -17.54 -7.97 1.34
CA ASN A 53 -17.69 -7.74 2.78
C ASN A 53 -17.50 -9.07 3.54
N PRO A 54 -16.46 -9.20 4.40
CA PRO A 54 -16.12 -10.45 5.07
C PRO A 54 -17.17 -10.93 6.08
N LYS A 55 -18.09 -10.07 6.52
CA LYS A 55 -19.22 -10.49 7.37
C LYS A 55 -20.26 -11.32 6.62
N LYS A 56 -20.28 -11.22 5.28
CA LYS A 56 -21.30 -11.86 4.43
C LYS A 56 -20.70 -12.76 3.35
N SER A 57 -19.38 -12.70 3.14
CA SER A 57 -18.74 -13.42 2.04
C SER A 57 -18.44 -14.86 2.37
N GLY A 58 -18.65 -15.74 1.36
CA GLY A 58 -18.21 -17.13 1.40
C GLY A 58 -16.71 -17.31 1.18
N THR A 59 -16.01 -16.28 0.73
CA THR A 59 -14.53 -16.26 0.53
C THR A 59 -13.77 -15.78 1.76
N LYS A 60 -14.47 -15.58 2.87
CA LYS A 60 -13.90 -15.13 4.15
C LYS A 60 -12.82 -16.07 4.66
N LEU A 61 -11.68 -15.50 5.02
CA LEU A 61 -10.53 -16.19 5.60
C LEU A 61 -10.34 -15.75 7.06
N THR A 62 -9.74 -16.63 7.88
CA THR A 62 -9.31 -16.29 9.24
C THR A 62 -7.86 -15.83 9.20
N TYR A 63 -7.57 -14.67 9.80
CA TYR A 63 -6.21 -14.16 9.87
C TYR A 63 -5.42 -14.87 10.96
N SER A 64 -4.26 -15.43 10.61
CA SER A 64 -3.34 -16.09 11.54
C SER A 64 -1.91 -15.55 11.45
N ALA A 65 -1.53 -14.98 10.31
CA ALA A 65 -0.21 -14.43 10.03
C ALA A 65 -0.28 -13.43 8.87
N PRO A 66 0.74 -12.55 8.71
CA PRO A 66 0.85 -11.70 7.53
C PRO A 66 0.81 -12.52 6.23
N PHE A 67 0.16 -11.99 5.20
CA PHE A 67 0.02 -12.64 3.91
C PHE A 67 0.50 -11.75 2.77
N THR A 68 0.79 -12.36 1.63
CA THR A 68 1.35 -11.65 0.47
C THR A 68 0.25 -11.31 -0.53
N VAL A 69 0.27 -10.07 -1.03
CA VAL A 69 -0.49 -9.61 -2.19
C VAL A 69 0.48 -9.34 -3.34
N ASN A 70 0.24 -9.94 -4.52
CA ASN A 70 1.08 -9.80 -5.71
C ASN A 70 0.28 -9.73 -7.03
N ALA A 71 -1.04 -9.72 -6.96
CA ALA A 71 -1.90 -9.65 -8.14
C ALA A 71 -1.71 -8.36 -8.91
N ASP A 72 -1.80 -8.43 -10.23
CA ASP A 72 -1.77 -7.26 -11.12
C ASP A 72 -3.02 -6.38 -10.90
N GLY A 73 -2.84 -5.07 -11.06
CA GLY A 73 -3.91 -4.10 -10.82
C GLY A 73 -4.12 -3.81 -9.34
N THR A 74 -5.35 -3.91 -8.87
CA THR A 74 -5.73 -3.57 -7.50
C THR A 74 -6.28 -4.78 -6.74
N THR A 75 -5.91 -4.91 -5.48
CA THR A 75 -6.47 -5.87 -4.53
C THR A 75 -7.08 -5.10 -3.37
N THR A 76 -8.37 -5.24 -3.15
CA THR A 76 -9.04 -4.64 -2.00
C THR A 76 -9.16 -5.65 -0.87
N VAL A 77 -8.51 -5.35 0.24
CA VAL A 77 -8.60 -6.14 1.48
C VAL A 77 -9.62 -5.50 2.39
N MET A 78 -10.60 -6.30 2.83
CA MET A 78 -11.57 -5.91 3.84
C MET A 78 -11.44 -6.82 5.05
N ALA A 79 -11.55 -6.28 6.27
CA ALA A 79 -11.37 -7.05 7.49
C ALA A 79 -12.29 -6.57 8.61
N TYR A 80 -12.71 -7.49 9.49
CA TYR A 80 -13.37 -7.19 10.75
C TYR A 80 -12.84 -8.06 11.87
N ALA A 81 -13.01 -7.61 13.09
CA ALA A 81 -12.59 -8.30 14.30
C ALA A 81 -13.80 -8.79 15.11
N ILE A 82 -13.60 -9.86 15.88
CA ILE A 82 -14.55 -10.33 16.89
C ILE A 82 -13.88 -10.30 18.26
N LYS A 83 -14.63 -9.84 19.27
CA LYS A 83 -14.24 -9.86 20.68
C LYS A 83 -15.46 -10.20 21.54
N GLY A 84 -15.39 -11.27 22.34
CA GLY A 84 -16.49 -11.69 23.23
C GLY A 84 -17.80 -12.04 22.52
N GLY A 85 -17.75 -12.32 21.21
CA GLY A 85 -18.92 -12.56 20.37
C GLY A 85 -19.43 -11.31 19.62
N ASP A 86 -18.98 -10.11 19.97
CA ASP A 86 -19.32 -8.86 19.28
C ASP A 86 -18.41 -8.64 18.07
N GLU A 87 -18.96 -8.05 17.01
CA GLU A 87 -18.25 -7.76 15.77
C GLU A 87 -17.91 -6.27 15.64
N SER A 88 -16.69 -5.99 15.17
CA SER A 88 -16.31 -4.62 14.80
C SER A 88 -16.94 -4.15 13.49
N ASP A 89 -16.81 -2.88 13.18
CA ASP A 89 -16.97 -2.38 11.82
C ASP A 89 -15.91 -2.98 10.89
N VAL A 90 -16.20 -2.94 9.57
CA VAL A 90 -15.28 -3.42 8.55
C VAL A 90 -14.23 -2.34 8.25
N ALA A 91 -12.97 -2.72 8.28
CA ALA A 91 -11.87 -1.94 7.75
C ALA A 91 -11.65 -2.30 6.27
N GLU A 92 -11.16 -1.35 5.48
CA GLU A 92 -10.86 -1.53 4.06
C GLU A 92 -9.54 -0.86 3.71
N MET A 93 -8.74 -1.51 2.85
CA MET A 93 -7.55 -0.93 2.24
C MET A 93 -7.33 -1.54 0.86
N THR A 94 -6.99 -0.69 -0.11
CA THR A 94 -6.67 -1.11 -1.49
C THR A 94 -5.17 -1.08 -1.71
N PHE A 95 -4.66 -2.17 -2.23
CA PHE A 95 -3.27 -2.36 -2.61
C PHE A 95 -3.16 -2.36 -4.14
N THR A 96 -2.29 -1.52 -4.69
CA THR A 96 -2.12 -1.36 -6.14
C THR A 96 -0.73 -1.84 -6.54
N LYS A 97 -0.67 -2.80 -7.47
CA LYS A 97 0.61 -3.16 -8.10
C LYS A 97 0.96 -2.12 -9.15
N ALA A 98 2.15 -1.53 -9.02
CA ALA A 98 2.63 -0.55 -9.96
C ALA A 98 2.95 -1.17 -11.32
N THR A 99 2.69 -0.42 -12.39
CA THR A 99 3.07 -0.84 -13.74
C THR A 99 4.49 -0.37 -14.04
N ILE A 100 5.35 -1.29 -14.48
CA ILE A 100 6.70 -0.96 -14.97
C ILE A 100 6.62 -0.82 -16.49
N LEU A 101 6.95 0.36 -16.99
CA LEU A 101 7.01 0.67 -18.42
C LEU A 101 8.45 0.58 -18.92
N THR A 102 8.64 0.17 -20.15
CA THR A 102 9.88 0.43 -20.87
C THR A 102 10.02 1.92 -21.16
N VAL A 103 11.21 2.38 -21.53
CA VAL A 103 11.44 3.80 -21.88
C VAL A 103 10.60 4.22 -23.08
N VAL A 104 10.49 3.37 -24.10
CA VAL A 104 9.64 3.62 -25.27
C VAL A 104 8.17 3.72 -24.90
N GLN A 105 7.66 2.81 -24.06
CA GLN A 105 6.28 2.86 -23.59
C GLN A 105 6.00 4.12 -22.77
N ALA A 106 6.93 4.52 -21.90
CA ALA A 106 6.80 5.74 -21.11
C ALA A 106 6.73 6.99 -21.98
N LYS A 107 7.63 7.12 -22.98
CA LYS A 107 7.60 8.22 -23.96
C LYS A 107 6.29 8.28 -24.71
N THR A 108 5.82 7.14 -25.22
CA THR A 108 4.54 7.06 -25.94
C THR A 108 3.37 7.51 -25.03
N ALA A 109 3.37 7.10 -23.77
CA ALA A 109 2.33 7.49 -22.82
C ALA A 109 2.37 8.99 -22.48
N ILE A 110 3.58 9.57 -22.35
CA ILE A 110 3.80 11.00 -22.14
C ILE A 110 3.26 11.80 -23.34
N ASP A 111 3.67 11.42 -24.56
CA ASP A 111 3.27 12.09 -25.80
C ASP A 111 1.75 12.04 -26.03
N ALA A 112 1.11 10.97 -25.60
CA ALA A 112 -0.34 10.82 -25.66
C ALA A 112 -1.10 11.56 -24.54
N GLY A 113 -0.41 12.18 -23.59
CA GLY A 113 -1.03 12.80 -22.40
C GLY A 113 -1.75 11.79 -21.50
N GLY A 114 -1.26 10.54 -21.47
CA GLY A 114 -1.86 9.45 -20.70
C GLY A 114 -1.66 9.58 -19.19
N ASP A 115 -2.48 8.88 -18.41
CA ASP A 115 -2.30 8.79 -16.95
C ASP A 115 -1.05 7.97 -16.62
N LEU A 116 -0.12 8.60 -15.89
CA LEU A 116 1.14 8.01 -15.42
C LEU A 116 1.12 7.68 -13.92
N SER A 117 -0.03 7.78 -13.27
CA SER A 117 -0.18 7.43 -11.87
C SER A 117 0.18 5.96 -11.63
N ASN A 118 0.94 5.68 -10.58
CA ASN A 118 1.40 4.34 -10.21
C ASN A 118 2.20 3.62 -11.32
N LYS A 119 2.85 4.37 -12.21
CA LYS A 119 3.73 3.83 -13.25
C LYS A 119 5.18 4.17 -12.93
N TYR A 120 6.04 3.20 -13.12
CA TYR A 120 7.48 3.32 -13.01
C TYR A 120 8.10 3.07 -14.39
N VAL A 121 9.26 3.64 -14.63
CA VAL A 121 10.00 3.39 -15.87
C VAL A 121 11.28 2.65 -15.53
N ALA A 122 11.52 1.54 -16.18
CA ALA A 122 12.80 0.83 -16.12
C ALA A 122 13.58 1.09 -17.41
N GLY A 123 14.90 1.36 -17.27
CA GLY A 123 15.79 1.56 -18.40
C GLY A 123 17.24 1.48 -17.95
N ILE A 124 18.13 1.35 -18.92
CA ILE A 124 19.59 1.33 -18.72
C ILE A 124 20.08 2.77 -18.84
N VAL A 125 20.96 3.20 -17.92
CA VAL A 125 21.59 4.51 -18.02
C VAL A 125 22.44 4.55 -19.29
N SER A 126 22.08 5.43 -20.20
CA SER A 126 22.73 5.58 -21.52
C SER A 126 23.63 6.82 -21.59
N LYS A 127 23.42 7.78 -20.71
CA LYS A 127 24.24 8.99 -20.61
C LYS A 127 24.07 9.62 -19.23
N ILE A 128 25.17 10.00 -18.60
CA ILE A 128 25.21 10.86 -17.43
C ILE A 128 25.39 12.31 -17.90
N ASP A 129 24.62 13.23 -17.34
CA ASP A 129 24.71 14.65 -17.70
C ASP A 129 25.29 15.47 -16.56
N THR A 130 24.52 15.85 -15.55
CA THR A 130 24.97 16.79 -14.53
C THR A 130 24.72 16.24 -13.12
N TYR A 131 25.77 16.23 -12.31
CA TYR A 131 25.66 15.97 -10.87
C TYR A 131 25.57 17.27 -10.08
N ASN A 132 24.57 17.38 -9.24
CA ASN A 132 24.38 18.50 -8.32
C ASN A 132 24.75 18.06 -6.90
N SER A 133 25.92 18.49 -6.41
CA SER A 133 26.44 18.11 -5.10
C SER A 133 25.64 18.72 -3.93
N THR A 134 25.00 19.87 -4.13
CA THR A 134 24.20 20.53 -3.10
C THR A 134 22.96 19.72 -2.74
N TYR A 135 22.29 19.16 -3.75
CA TYR A 135 21.07 18.38 -3.58
C TYR A 135 21.30 16.87 -3.67
N ASN A 136 22.54 16.44 -3.90
CA ASN A 136 22.92 15.05 -4.15
C ASN A 136 22.02 14.40 -5.21
N SER A 137 21.84 15.12 -6.32
CA SER A 137 20.98 14.70 -7.42
C SER A 137 21.75 14.59 -8.72
N LEU A 138 21.30 13.70 -9.58
CA LEU A 138 21.92 13.43 -10.88
C LEU A 138 20.89 13.65 -11.99
N THR A 139 21.28 14.36 -13.04
CA THR A 139 20.55 14.40 -14.29
C THR A 139 21.20 13.40 -15.23
N TYR A 140 20.41 12.48 -15.76
CA TYR A 140 20.87 11.39 -16.61
C TYR A 140 19.81 10.98 -17.62
N TRP A 141 20.21 10.16 -18.56
CA TRP A 141 19.34 9.61 -19.59
C TRP A 141 19.29 8.10 -19.47
N ILE A 142 18.10 7.54 -19.71
CA ILE A 142 17.88 6.10 -19.77
C ILE A 142 17.29 5.73 -21.13
N SER A 143 17.61 4.50 -21.58
CA SER A 143 17.01 3.88 -22.76
C SER A 143 16.76 2.39 -22.49
N ASP A 144 16.01 1.73 -23.36
CA ASP A 144 15.69 0.31 -23.19
C ASP A 144 16.93 -0.60 -23.45
N ASP A 145 17.87 -0.14 -24.25
CA ASP A 145 19.06 -0.91 -24.71
C ASP A 145 20.41 -0.30 -24.28
N GLY A 146 20.41 0.77 -23.51
CA GLY A 146 21.63 1.48 -23.09
C GLY A 146 22.24 2.37 -24.15
N THR A 147 21.66 2.46 -25.36
CA THR A 147 22.13 3.36 -26.43
C THR A 147 21.55 4.77 -26.26
N THR A 148 22.08 5.72 -27.05
CA THR A 148 21.57 7.09 -27.10
C THR A 148 20.31 7.27 -27.95
N ALA A 149 19.76 6.19 -28.49
CA ALA A 149 18.50 6.20 -29.22
C ALA A 149 17.31 6.11 -28.23
N ASN A 150 16.22 6.82 -28.56
CA ASN A 150 14.97 6.77 -27.79
C ASN A 150 15.11 7.02 -26.27
N GLN A 151 16.03 7.88 -25.88
CA GLN A 151 16.30 8.20 -24.49
C GLN A 151 15.14 8.96 -23.83
N LEU A 152 14.99 8.74 -22.51
CA LEU A 152 14.19 9.56 -21.60
C LEU A 152 15.13 10.22 -20.59
N GLN A 153 14.99 11.53 -20.41
CA GLN A 153 15.77 12.25 -19.40
C GLN A 153 15.17 12.09 -18.01
N VAL A 154 15.99 11.74 -17.05
CA VAL A 154 15.66 11.80 -15.62
C VAL A 154 16.32 13.06 -15.08
N TYR A 155 15.51 14.11 -14.90
CA TYR A 155 15.99 15.39 -14.39
C TYR A 155 16.03 15.37 -12.86
N SER A 156 17.19 15.74 -12.30
CA SER A 156 17.37 15.82 -10.84
C SER A 156 16.97 14.55 -10.08
N GLY A 157 17.24 13.39 -10.68
CA GLY A 157 17.00 12.09 -10.05
C GLY A 157 17.80 11.96 -8.76
N LEU A 158 17.17 11.44 -7.71
CA LEU A 158 17.82 11.16 -6.45
C LEU A 158 18.34 9.72 -6.45
N ALA A 159 19.50 9.50 -5.80
CA ALA A 159 20.06 8.17 -5.60
C ALA A 159 19.28 7.38 -4.54
N GLY A 160 18.01 7.09 -4.74
CA GLY A 160 17.19 6.28 -3.84
C GLY A 160 17.50 6.52 -2.35
N VAL A 161 17.70 5.46 -1.60
CA VAL A 161 18.07 5.52 -0.16
C VAL A 161 19.57 5.71 0.05
N VAL A 162 20.41 5.50 -0.97
CA VAL A 162 21.87 5.45 -0.83
C VAL A 162 22.51 6.63 -1.53
N LYS A 163 22.79 7.68 -0.78
CA LYS A 163 23.48 8.90 -1.27
C LYS A 163 24.87 8.64 -1.87
N THR A 164 25.45 7.48 -1.59
CA THR A 164 26.77 7.06 -2.10
C THR A 164 26.70 6.39 -3.46
N ALA A 165 25.51 6.20 -4.04
CA ALA A 165 25.35 5.57 -5.35
C ALA A 165 25.88 6.43 -6.50
N PHE A 166 26.02 7.74 -6.29
CA PHE A 166 26.61 8.66 -7.26
C PHE A 166 27.98 9.11 -6.77
N ALA A 167 29.02 8.37 -7.12
CA ALA A 167 30.40 8.81 -6.92
C ALA A 167 30.82 9.75 -8.06
N SER A 168 31.68 10.73 -7.75
CA SER A 168 32.16 11.72 -8.73
C SER A 168 33.03 11.14 -9.85
N THR A 169 33.28 9.85 -9.80
CA THR A 169 34.08 9.09 -10.77
C THR A 169 33.24 8.15 -11.64
N ASP A 170 31.92 8.11 -11.47
CA ASP A 170 31.01 7.24 -12.23
C ASP A 170 30.43 7.97 -13.46
#